data_322a68cf3b860bc5b5cfb1af2c446c5a
#
_entry.id   322a68cf3b860bc5b5cfb1af2c446c5a
#
_cell.length_a   1.000
_cell.length_b   1.000
_cell.length_c   1.000
_cell.angle_alpha   90.00
_cell.angle_beta   90.00
_cell.angle_gamma   90.00
#
_symmetry.space_group_name_H-M   'P 1'
#
loop_
_entity.id
_entity.type
_entity.pdbx_description
1 polymer ?
#
loop_
_entity_poly.entity_id
_entity_poly.type
_entity_poly.pdbx_seq_one_letter_code
_entity_poly.pdbx_strand_id
1 'polypeptide(L)'
;MQAQDGKSANLTFQRPRLVVGIVIDQMRWDYLYRYQQRYTEGGFKRLLNQGYSFENTRIPYIPSVTAIGHTCIYTGSVPTIHGIAGNNFYKDGKKVYCTTDKTGDPRGNEERIRQMSPCNLWVTTISDEVETRHQRS
;
A
#
# COMPACT_ATOMS: atom_id res chain seq x y z
N MET A 1 -23.29 36.46 -31.77
CA MET A 1 -22.47 35.94 -30.64
C MET A 1 -23.29 34.80 -30.01
N GLN A 2 -23.07 33.55 -30.50
CA GLN A 2 -23.86 32.39 -30.06
C GLN A 2 -23.10 31.74 -28.90
N ALA A 3 -23.75 31.57 -27.76
CA ALA A 3 -23.24 30.82 -26.61
C ALA A 3 -23.21 29.33 -26.98
N GLN A 4 -22.04 28.73 -26.90
CA GLN A 4 -21.89 27.28 -27.00
C GLN A 4 -22.37 26.65 -25.68
N ASP A 5 -23.51 25.91 -25.77
CA ASP A 5 -23.98 25.04 -24.71
C ASP A 5 -22.91 23.96 -24.39
N GLY A 6 -22.20 24.16 -23.29
CA GLY A 6 -21.29 23.18 -22.73
C GLY A 6 -22.08 21.97 -22.20
N LYS A 7 -22.30 20.95 -23.02
CA LYS A 7 -22.73 19.63 -22.54
C LYS A 7 -21.65 19.08 -21.62
N SER A 8 -21.85 19.19 -20.31
CA SER A 8 -21.12 18.43 -19.31
C SER A 8 -21.36 16.94 -19.60
N ALA A 9 -20.37 16.29 -20.18
CA ALA A 9 -20.37 14.83 -20.31
C ALA A 9 -20.30 14.25 -18.91
N ASN A 10 -21.39 13.72 -18.40
CA ASN A 10 -21.41 12.89 -17.19
C ASN A 10 -20.60 11.62 -17.49
N LEU A 11 -19.31 11.67 -17.22
CA LEU A 11 -18.44 10.50 -17.22
C LEU A 11 -18.84 9.61 -16.04
N THR A 12 -19.80 8.73 -16.26
CA THR A 12 -20.12 7.64 -15.32
C THR A 12 -18.95 6.66 -15.34
N PHE A 13 -17.99 6.86 -14.45
CA PHE A 13 -16.93 5.89 -14.24
C PHE A 13 -17.56 4.62 -13.67
N GLN A 14 -17.57 3.56 -14.45
CA GLN A 14 -17.95 2.24 -13.95
C GLN A 14 -16.94 1.83 -12.86
N ARG A 15 -17.44 1.44 -11.70
CA ARG A 15 -16.58 0.97 -10.61
C ARG A 15 -15.84 -0.29 -11.07
N PRO A 16 -14.52 -0.41 -10.86
CA PRO A 16 -13.79 -1.61 -11.22
C PRO A 16 -14.31 -2.79 -10.40
N ARG A 17 -14.47 -3.94 -11.04
CA ARG A 17 -14.89 -5.19 -10.39
C ARG A 17 -13.74 -5.85 -9.60
N LEU A 18 -12.51 -5.54 -9.96
CA LEU A 18 -11.30 -6.05 -9.32
C LEU A 18 -10.23 -4.96 -9.37
N VAL A 19 -9.57 -4.73 -8.23
CA VAL A 19 -8.37 -3.91 -8.14
C VAL A 19 -7.23 -4.78 -7.62
N VAL A 20 -6.13 -4.82 -8.34
CA VAL A 20 -4.93 -5.59 -7.95
C VAL A 20 -3.82 -4.60 -7.64
N GLY A 21 -3.39 -4.54 -6.37
CA GLY A 21 -2.23 -3.79 -5.92
C GLY A 21 -0.99 -4.68 -5.92
N ILE A 22 0.08 -4.28 -6.62
CA ILE A 22 1.36 -4.98 -6.62
C ILE A 22 2.41 -4.06 -6.02
N VAL A 23 2.97 -4.47 -4.87
CA VAL A 23 4.07 -3.76 -4.19
C VAL A 23 5.32 -4.59 -4.30
N ILE A 24 6.39 -4.01 -4.83
CA ILE A 24 7.68 -4.69 -5.01
C ILE A 24 8.69 -4.00 -4.10
N ASP A 25 9.02 -4.65 -2.99
CA ASP A 25 10.00 -4.16 -2.04
C ASP A 25 11.41 -4.06 -2.66
N GLN A 26 12.18 -3.04 -2.26
CA GLN A 26 13.56 -2.78 -2.69
C GLN A 26 13.75 -2.64 -4.21
N MET A 27 12.68 -2.53 -4.99
CA MET A 27 12.78 -2.31 -6.43
C MET A 27 13.11 -0.84 -6.71
N ARG A 28 14.27 -0.59 -7.30
CA ARG A 28 14.65 0.74 -7.78
C ARG A 28 13.87 1.10 -9.05
N TRP A 29 13.45 2.36 -9.13
CA TRP A 29 12.72 2.90 -10.28
C TRP A 29 13.47 2.69 -11.61
N ASP A 30 14.80 2.88 -11.61
CA ASP A 30 15.62 2.73 -12.83
C ASP A 30 15.64 1.29 -13.38
N TYR A 31 15.27 0.27 -12.59
CA TYR A 31 15.17 -1.10 -13.09
C TYR A 31 14.13 -1.27 -14.18
N LEU A 32 13.06 -0.49 -14.14
CA LEU A 32 12.02 -0.50 -15.18
C LEU A 32 12.61 -0.17 -16.57
N TYR A 33 13.60 0.70 -16.65
CA TYR A 33 14.24 1.14 -17.88
C TYR A 33 15.52 0.38 -18.16
N ARG A 34 16.35 0.15 -17.13
CA ARG A 34 17.65 -0.52 -17.27
C ARG A 34 17.52 -1.94 -17.83
N TYR A 35 16.45 -2.64 -17.44
CA TYR A 35 16.21 -4.04 -17.84
C TYR A 35 15.09 -4.19 -18.87
N GLN A 36 14.65 -3.11 -19.49
CA GLN A 36 13.52 -3.09 -20.42
C GLN A 36 13.63 -4.16 -21.54
N GLN A 37 14.84 -4.40 -22.05
CA GLN A 37 15.08 -5.39 -23.10
C GLN A 37 14.87 -6.84 -22.62
N ARG A 38 14.89 -7.08 -21.31
CA ARG A 38 14.72 -8.40 -20.70
C ARG A 38 13.27 -8.69 -20.32
N TYR A 39 12.42 -7.68 -20.32
CA TYR A 39 11.01 -7.84 -19.97
C TYR A 39 10.22 -8.40 -21.14
N THR A 40 9.28 -9.29 -20.81
CA THR A 40 8.29 -9.78 -21.77
C THR A 40 7.21 -8.72 -22.02
N GLU A 41 6.48 -8.84 -23.12
CA GLU A 41 5.47 -7.84 -23.53
C GLU A 41 4.27 -7.77 -22.56
N GLY A 42 3.99 -8.85 -21.81
CA GLY A 42 2.84 -8.94 -20.91
C GLY A 42 3.01 -8.34 -19.52
N GLY A 43 4.24 -8.07 -19.07
CA GLY A 43 4.54 -7.59 -17.72
C GLY A 43 4.75 -6.07 -17.62
N PHE A 44 5.92 -5.67 -17.15
CA PHE A 44 6.28 -4.26 -16.99
C PHE A 44 6.15 -3.45 -18.27
N LYS A 45 6.50 -4.01 -19.43
CA LYS A 45 6.33 -3.32 -20.73
C LYS A 45 4.87 -2.95 -20.99
N ARG A 46 3.94 -3.86 -20.72
CA ARG A 46 2.51 -3.57 -20.86
C ARG A 46 2.07 -2.45 -19.93
N LEU A 47 2.49 -2.48 -18.66
CA LEU A 47 2.15 -1.45 -17.69
C LEU A 47 2.71 -0.08 -18.08
N LEU A 48 3.96 -0.03 -18.56
CA LEU A 48 4.59 1.21 -18.99
C LEU A 48 3.96 1.78 -20.28
N ASN A 49 3.58 0.92 -21.24
CA ASN A 49 3.07 1.33 -22.54
C ASN A 49 1.55 1.62 -22.54
N GLN A 50 0.78 0.97 -21.70
CA GLN A 50 -0.70 1.04 -21.67
C GLN A 50 -1.26 1.66 -20.39
N GLY A 51 -0.42 1.83 -19.37
CA GLY A 51 -0.76 2.40 -18.08
C GLY A 51 -0.35 3.85 -17.95
N TYR A 52 -0.38 4.34 -16.72
CA TYR A 52 0.11 5.67 -16.34
C TYR A 52 1.25 5.55 -15.35
N SER A 53 2.35 6.28 -15.58
CA SER A 53 3.53 6.31 -14.70
C SER A 53 3.64 7.65 -13.97
N PHE A 54 3.74 7.61 -12.66
CA PHE A 54 4.00 8.78 -11.83
C PHE A 54 5.52 8.96 -11.67
N GLU A 55 6.17 9.64 -12.57
CA GLU A 55 7.63 9.75 -12.59
C GLU A 55 8.22 10.69 -11.53
N ASN A 56 7.41 11.55 -10.94
CA ASN A 56 7.86 12.56 -9.98
C ASN A 56 7.29 12.33 -8.56
N THR A 57 7.05 11.07 -8.22
CA THR A 57 6.56 10.70 -6.89
C THR A 57 7.66 10.85 -5.86
N ARG A 58 7.37 11.55 -4.74
CA ARG A 58 8.29 11.74 -3.62
C ARG A 58 7.73 11.13 -2.35
N ILE A 59 8.58 10.47 -1.59
CA ILE A 59 8.26 9.95 -0.26
C ILE A 59 8.52 11.05 0.76
N PRO A 60 7.49 11.53 1.50
CA PRO A 60 7.62 12.68 2.41
C PRO A 60 8.10 12.30 3.84
N TYR A 61 8.69 11.11 4.03
CA TYR A 61 9.11 10.61 5.33
C TYR A 61 10.45 9.88 5.27
N ILE A 62 11.16 9.84 6.40
CA ILE A 62 12.44 9.14 6.63
C ILE A 62 12.36 8.45 8.01
N PRO A 63 12.88 7.19 8.12
CA PRO A 63 13.45 6.33 7.09
C PRO A 63 12.37 5.65 6.24
N SER A 64 12.70 5.30 4.98
CA SER A 64 11.83 4.58 4.07
C SER A 64 12.11 3.07 4.09
N VAL A 65 12.06 2.46 5.29
CA VAL A 65 12.25 1.01 5.46
C VAL A 65 10.96 0.25 5.15
N THR A 66 11.08 -1.07 4.95
CA THR A 66 10.01 -1.96 4.48
C THR A 66 8.68 -1.77 5.22
N ALA A 67 8.67 -1.85 6.55
CA ALA A 67 7.45 -1.73 7.33
C ALA A 67 6.75 -0.39 7.13
N ILE A 68 7.48 0.72 7.13
CA ILE A 68 6.92 2.05 6.92
C ILE A 68 6.34 2.17 5.51
N GLY A 69 7.12 1.78 4.49
CA GLY A 69 6.73 1.91 3.09
C GLY A 69 5.45 1.15 2.78
N HIS A 70 5.37 -0.12 3.17
CA HIS A 70 4.17 -0.93 2.99
C HIS A 70 2.98 -0.35 3.75
N THR A 71 3.17 0.04 5.01
CA THR A 71 2.10 0.63 5.81
C THR A 71 1.57 1.91 5.19
N CYS A 72 2.44 2.80 4.72
CA CYS A 72 2.01 4.04 4.04
C CYS A 72 1.17 3.76 2.79
N ILE A 73 1.54 2.75 1.99
CA ILE A 73 0.79 2.37 0.79
C ILE A 73 -0.60 1.84 1.15
N TYR A 74 -0.68 0.91 2.12
CA TYR A 74 -1.93 0.27 2.48
C TYR A 74 -2.88 1.14 3.30
N THR A 75 -2.35 2.16 4.01
CA THR A 75 -3.16 3.08 4.84
C THR A 75 -3.41 4.42 4.18
N GLY A 76 -2.65 4.78 3.12
CA GLY A 76 -2.68 6.11 2.53
C GLY A 76 -2.20 7.21 3.49
N SER A 77 -1.45 6.87 4.56
CA SER A 77 -1.04 7.79 5.61
C SER A 77 0.46 7.75 5.88
N VAL A 78 0.94 8.53 6.82
CA VAL A 78 2.38 8.66 7.16
C VAL A 78 2.66 8.11 8.57
N PRO A 79 3.93 7.83 8.95
CA PRO A 79 4.29 7.20 10.23
C PRO A 79 3.70 7.83 11.48
N THR A 80 3.59 9.14 11.52
CA THR A 80 2.99 9.89 12.64
C THR A 80 1.49 9.63 12.82
N ILE A 81 0.81 9.17 11.77
CA ILE A 81 -0.62 8.87 11.77
C ILE A 81 -0.85 7.38 12.01
N HIS A 82 -0.16 6.51 11.24
CA HIS A 82 -0.38 5.07 11.32
C HIS A 82 0.41 4.36 12.44
N GLY A 83 1.36 5.02 13.11
CA GLY A 83 2.07 4.51 14.28
C GLY A 83 3.26 3.58 14.02
N ILE A 84 3.50 3.15 12.78
CA ILE A 84 4.63 2.28 12.43
C ILE A 84 5.84 3.13 12.08
N ALA A 85 6.81 3.22 13.01
CA ALA A 85 7.98 4.07 12.88
C ALA A 85 9.21 3.35 12.28
N GLY A 86 9.13 2.05 12.02
CA GLY A 86 10.22 1.23 11.46
C GLY A 86 9.91 -0.25 11.51
N ASN A 87 10.82 -1.08 10.96
CA ASN A 87 10.73 -2.53 11.16
C ASN A 87 10.84 -2.89 12.66
N ASN A 88 11.65 -2.12 13.39
CA ASN A 88 11.74 -2.14 14.85
C ASN A 88 11.66 -0.71 15.36
N PHE A 89 10.92 -0.50 16.45
CA PHE A 89 10.81 0.79 17.13
C PHE A 89 10.64 0.60 18.63
N TYR A 90 10.64 1.69 19.40
CA TYR A 90 10.42 1.65 20.84
C TYR A 90 8.97 2.01 21.15
N LYS A 91 8.32 1.16 21.94
CA LYS A 91 6.98 1.39 22.48
C LYS A 91 7.05 1.16 24.00
N ASP A 92 6.66 2.15 24.79
CA ASP A 92 6.72 2.12 26.27
C ASP A 92 8.12 1.73 26.80
N GLY A 93 9.19 2.30 26.21
CA GLY A 93 10.58 2.03 26.57
C GLY A 93 11.12 0.66 26.14
N LYS A 94 10.33 -0.17 25.46
CA LYS A 94 10.72 -1.51 24.98
C LYS A 94 10.86 -1.54 23.47
N LYS A 95 11.91 -2.21 22.98
CA LYS A 95 12.07 -2.46 21.56
C LYS A 95 11.07 -3.50 21.09
N VAL A 96 10.28 -3.17 20.11
CA VAL A 96 9.28 -4.06 19.49
C VAL A 96 9.52 -4.17 17.99
N TYR A 97 9.18 -5.32 17.40
CA TYR A 97 9.10 -5.47 15.97
C TYR A 97 7.70 -5.05 15.51
N CYS A 98 7.57 -4.46 14.32
CA CYS A 98 6.34 -3.79 13.87
C CYS A 98 5.07 -4.65 13.93
N THR A 99 5.19 -5.96 13.72
CA THR A 99 4.07 -6.91 13.77
C THR A 99 4.00 -7.73 15.05
N THR A 100 4.87 -7.47 16.05
CA THR A 100 4.85 -8.25 17.30
C THR A 100 3.53 -8.06 18.04
N ASP A 101 2.85 -9.16 18.29
CA ASP A 101 1.64 -9.25 19.12
C ASP A 101 1.85 -10.29 20.23
N LYS A 102 1.86 -9.83 21.48
CA LYS A 102 2.01 -10.69 22.64
C LYS A 102 0.67 -11.23 23.18
N THR A 103 -0.44 -10.78 22.61
CA THR A 103 -1.78 -11.19 23.02
C THR A 103 -2.28 -12.40 22.24
N GLY A 104 -1.57 -12.81 21.20
CA GLY A 104 -1.88 -13.99 20.40
C GLY A 104 -1.91 -15.26 21.24
N ASP A 105 -2.95 -16.07 21.06
CA ASP A 105 -3.17 -17.34 21.78
C ASP A 105 -2.03 -18.35 21.46
N PRO A 106 -1.24 -18.81 22.44
CA PRO A 106 -0.11 -19.71 22.22
C PRO A 106 -0.50 -21.18 21.92
N ARG A 107 -1.79 -21.50 21.77
CA ARG A 107 -2.29 -22.85 21.54
C ARG A 107 -2.06 -23.36 20.11
N GLY A 108 -0.86 -23.85 19.79
CA GLY A 108 -0.56 -24.57 18.54
C GLY A 108 0.91 -24.56 18.16
N ASN A 109 1.31 -25.51 17.31
CA ASN A 109 2.71 -25.75 16.87
C ASN A 109 3.36 -24.61 16.07
N GLU A 110 2.68 -23.47 15.90
CA GLU A 110 3.16 -22.31 15.15
C GLU A 110 3.23 -21.06 16.01
N GLU A 111 3.84 -21.17 17.19
CA GLU A 111 3.99 -20.06 18.16
C GLU A 111 4.48 -18.74 17.54
N ARG A 112 5.34 -18.79 16.55
CA ARG A 112 5.91 -17.60 15.91
C ARG A 112 4.88 -16.85 15.03
N ILE A 113 4.00 -17.55 14.34
CA ILE A 113 3.02 -16.93 13.43
C ILE A 113 1.89 -16.28 14.24
N ARG A 114 1.52 -16.89 15.36
CA ARG A 114 0.46 -16.37 16.26
C ARG A 114 0.87 -15.15 17.08
N GLN A 115 2.16 -14.82 17.13
CA GLN A 115 2.66 -13.63 17.81
C GLN A 115 2.84 -12.43 16.87
N MET A 116 2.26 -12.49 15.67
CA MET A 116 2.33 -11.42 14.69
C MET A 116 0.92 -10.99 14.27
N SER A 117 0.64 -9.70 14.42
CA SER A 117 -0.62 -9.09 13.99
C SER A 117 -0.42 -7.61 13.66
N PRO A 118 -1.42 -6.93 13.10
CA PRO A 118 -1.39 -5.49 12.89
C PRO A 118 -1.69 -4.67 14.16
N CYS A 119 -1.60 -5.24 15.38
CA CYS A 119 -1.97 -4.57 16.63
C CYS A 119 -1.25 -3.26 16.94
N ASN A 120 -0.11 -3.01 16.29
CA ASN A 120 0.63 -1.76 16.42
C ASN A 120 0.18 -0.69 15.41
N LEU A 121 -0.70 -1.02 14.49
CA LEU A 121 -1.27 -0.10 13.51
C LEU A 121 -2.42 0.70 14.17
N TRP A 122 -2.42 2.01 13.99
CA TRP A 122 -3.40 2.91 14.64
C TRP A 122 -4.55 3.32 13.73
N VAL A 123 -4.51 2.93 12.48
CA VAL A 123 -5.50 3.29 11.45
C VAL A 123 -5.93 2.07 10.67
N THR A 124 -7.04 2.18 9.96
CA THR A 124 -7.52 1.16 9.02
C THR A 124 -6.69 1.12 7.75
N THR A 125 -6.72 -0.02 7.08
CA THR A 125 -6.14 -0.22 5.75
C THR A 125 -7.23 -0.13 4.67
N ILE A 126 -6.82 -0.03 3.42
CA ILE A 126 -7.73 -0.07 2.28
C ILE A 126 -8.57 -1.37 2.27
N SER A 127 -8.03 -2.47 2.76
CA SER A 127 -8.74 -3.76 2.86
C SER A 127 -9.87 -3.69 3.88
N ASP A 128 -9.62 -3.10 5.04
CA ASP A 128 -10.62 -2.90 6.10
C ASP A 128 -11.77 -2.01 5.60
N GLU A 129 -11.45 -0.96 4.85
CA GLU A 129 -12.45 -0.04 4.29
C GLU A 129 -13.33 -0.72 3.23
N VAL A 130 -12.77 -1.61 2.41
CA VAL A 130 -13.53 -2.38 1.42
C VAL A 130 -14.48 -3.36 2.10
N GLU A 131 -13.99 -4.09 3.11
CA GLU A 131 -14.81 -5.04 3.87
C GLU A 131 -15.98 -4.35 4.58
N THR A 132 -15.72 -3.23 5.25
CA THR A 132 -16.75 -2.45 5.96
C THR A 132 -17.86 -1.97 5.02
N ARG A 133 -17.52 -1.64 3.77
CA ARG A 133 -18.52 -1.22 2.77
C ARG A 133 -19.37 -2.39 2.26
N HIS A 134 -18.79 -3.58 2.13
CA HIS A 134 -19.52 -4.79 1.73
C HIS A 134 -20.53 -5.25 2.77
N GLN A 135 -20.27 -5.02 4.05
CA GLN A 135 -21.21 -5.37 5.13
C GLN A 135 -22.39 -4.39 5.25
N ARG A 136 -22.31 -3.21 4.61
CA ARG A 136 -23.36 -2.16 4.66
C ARG A 136 -24.24 -2.12 3.40
N SER A 137 -23.94 -2.93 2.40
CA SER A 137 -24.70 -3.04 1.13
C SER A 137 -25.50 -4.33 1.06
#